data_bc5b0de533db95ee17d7e2e80da09cd0
#
_entry.id   bc5b0de533db95ee17d7e2e80da09cd0
#
_cell.length_a   1.000
_cell.length_b   1.000
_cell.length_c   1.000
_cell.angle_alpha   90.00
_cell.angle_beta   90.00
_cell.angle_gamma   90.00
#
_symmetry.space_group_name_H-M   'P 1'
#
loop_
_entity.id
_entity.type
_entity.pdbx_description
1 polymer ?
#
loop_
_entity_poly.entity_id
_entity_poly.type
_entity_poly.pdbx_seq_one_letter_code
_entity_poly.pdbx_strand_id
1 'polypeptide(L)'
;MARGAGFEWMVAWRHLRDPDTKTHRTLWTGLIMMLIGMLARVFATYAPTLLHLKTAMAPGEWREARAAEWISYVNIGGHLSLDIGSTIVLLGVLFAIFTVFTALSIFGVFLGTSAPIIALSVMSGFENDLKTKIRSTKADVVIETSDGRAFTDWKAVEAKLAGVRDIAGLMPYVEAEVIVKHATNAAGMGIILRGVDPVAAAEVLGIGAKMKEGKLDYLAHPEQIPNDLIMMPGSEKDENAPRILPGIILGEELFQHILRVFLGSEVDVACPMCGVGPTGPMPKLKSFRVAGHFYSGMYEFDSKLAYVSLRDAQKFLGIGDEVTGIEIRTVTPEAAIDVAKQIGARLGPTYEVRSWEELNKSLYAALKLEKLAMFIGLSFIALVASFSIIANLIMMVTEKAREIAILKSMGARDGAILRIFFAEGLYIGVLGLALGVVSGIAACYQLATQGLPLPAEVYYIEKMPVVMRASEIAAVSLAALALCCLATIYPALLASRLRPVDGLRYE
;
A
#
# COMPACT_ATOMS: atom_id res chain seq x y z
N MET A 1 35.60 -8.11 -40.94
CA MET A 1 35.16 -8.64 -39.60
C MET A 1 33.66 -8.45 -39.29
N ALA A 2 32.91 -7.64 -40.03
CA ALA A 2 31.47 -7.37 -39.73
C ALA A 2 30.49 -8.38 -40.35
N ARG A 3 30.88 -9.32 -41.20
CA ARG A 3 30.00 -10.32 -41.82
C ARG A 3 29.77 -11.59 -40.99
N GLY A 4 30.47 -11.81 -39.88
CA GLY A 4 30.31 -13.03 -39.03
C GLY A 4 29.20 -12.90 -38.00
N ALA A 5 28.95 -11.70 -37.46
CA ALA A 5 27.99 -11.52 -36.39
C ALA A 5 26.54 -11.85 -36.79
N GLY A 6 26.13 -11.57 -38.03
CA GLY A 6 24.79 -11.89 -38.52
C GLY A 6 24.50 -13.38 -38.66
N PHE A 7 25.51 -14.19 -38.96
CA PHE A 7 25.37 -15.63 -39.11
C PHE A 7 25.16 -16.32 -37.76
N GLU A 8 25.91 -15.94 -36.73
CA GLU A 8 25.80 -16.49 -35.37
C GLU A 8 24.42 -16.24 -34.76
N TRP A 9 23.88 -15.05 -34.92
CA TRP A 9 22.53 -14.68 -34.47
C TRP A 9 21.44 -15.42 -35.26
N MET A 10 21.61 -15.63 -36.57
CA MET A 10 20.66 -16.36 -37.38
C MET A 10 20.64 -17.86 -37.04
N VAL A 11 21.79 -18.44 -36.73
CA VAL A 11 21.90 -19.85 -36.30
C VAL A 11 21.24 -20.02 -34.95
N ALA A 12 21.53 -19.12 -33.96
CA ALA A 12 20.90 -19.14 -32.66
C ALA A 12 19.37 -19.07 -32.75
N TRP A 13 18.85 -18.14 -33.56
CA TRP A 13 17.39 -18.05 -33.79
C TRP A 13 16.78 -19.30 -34.39
N ARG A 14 17.49 -19.94 -35.34
CA ARG A 14 17.01 -21.19 -35.99
C ARG A 14 16.97 -22.38 -35.03
N HIS A 15 17.95 -22.50 -34.12
CA HIS A 15 17.99 -23.56 -33.11
C HIS A 15 16.82 -23.46 -32.11
N LEU A 16 16.39 -22.24 -31.78
CA LEU A 16 15.26 -22.03 -30.87
C LEU A 16 13.91 -22.39 -31.49
N ARG A 17 13.81 -22.40 -32.85
CA ARG A 17 12.55 -22.52 -33.57
C ARG A 17 12.38 -23.95 -34.16
N ASP A 18 11.79 -24.83 -33.37
CA ASP A 18 11.37 -26.13 -33.84
C ASP A 18 9.93 -26.40 -33.34
N PRO A 19 8.91 -26.08 -34.15
CA PRO A 19 7.52 -26.12 -33.72
C PRO A 19 7.05 -27.57 -33.54
N ASP A 20 6.71 -27.94 -32.30
CA ASP A 20 6.04 -29.17 -31.98
C ASP A 20 4.53 -29.03 -32.27
N THR A 21 4.00 -29.82 -33.18
CA THR A 21 2.65 -29.67 -33.74
C THR A 21 1.49 -30.04 -32.78
N LYS A 22 1.77 -30.40 -31.52
CA LYS A 22 0.75 -30.87 -30.56
C LYS A 22 0.13 -29.79 -29.67
N THR A 23 0.35 -28.53 -29.96
CA THR A 23 0.01 -27.37 -29.09
C THR A 23 -1.47 -26.93 -29.12
N HIS A 24 -2.31 -27.52 -29.96
CA HIS A 24 -3.72 -27.13 -30.07
C HIS A 24 -4.49 -27.21 -28.73
N ARG A 25 -4.19 -28.20 -27.88
CA ARG A 25 -4.93 -28.38 -26.61
C ARG A 25 -4.68 -27.26 -25.62
N THR A 26 -3.43 -26.82 -25.41
CA THR A 26 -3.09 -25.74 -24.47
C THR A 26 -3.66 -24.41 -24.92
N LEU A 27 -3.64 -24.11 -26.22
CA LEU A 27 -4.26 -22.90 -26.76
C LEU A 27 -5.78 -22.90 -26.55
N TRP A 28 -6.46 -24.02 -26.86
CA TRP A 28 -7.91 -24.10 -26.65
C TRP A 28 -8.32 -24.02 -25.18
N THR A 29 -7.59 -24.66 -24.28
CA THR A 29 -7.88 -24.56 -22.84
C THR A 29 -7.74 -23.11 -22.33
N GLY A 30 -6.69 -22.42 -22.73
CA GLY A 30 -6.51 -21.01 -22.37
C GLY A 30 -7.61 -20.10 -22.95
N LEU A 31 -7.98 -20.28 -24.22
CA LEU A 31 -9.04 -19.53 -24.86
C LEU A 31 -10.42 -19.77 -24.21
N ILE A 32 -10.72 -21.03 -23.84
CA ILE A 32 -11.96 -21.34 -23.11
C ILE A 32 -11.98 -20.66 -21.74
N MET A 33 -10.87 -20.68 -21.00
CA MET A 33 -10.78 -19.99 -19.71
C MET A 33 -10.95 -18.46 -19.86
N MET A 34 -10.34 -17.85 -20.88
CA MET A 34 -10.54 -16.44 -21.19
C MET A 34 -12.00 -16.13 -21.51
N LEU A 35 -12.67 -16.98 -22.29
CA LEU A 35 -14.08 -16.81 -22.62
C LEU A 35 -14.97 -16.90 -21.39
N ILE A 36 -14.73 -17.88 -20.51
CA ILE A 36 -15.44 -18.01 -19.22
C ILE A 36 -15.24 -16.78 -18.36
N GLY A 37 -13.99 -16.31 -18.25
CA GLY A 37 -13.68 -15.10 -17.48
C GLY A 37 -14.35 -13.86 -18.05
N MET A 38 -14.38 -13.70 -19.36
CA MET A 38 -15.06 -12.60 -20.03
C MET A 38 -16.58 -12.65 -19.80
N LEU A 39 -17.19 -13.80 -19.92
CA LEU A 39 -18.64 -13.99 -19.66
C LEU A 39 -18.98 -13.69 -18.19
N ALA A 40 -18.17 -14.17 -17.25
CA ALA A 40 -18.36 -13.89 -15.84
C ALA A 40 -18.29 -12.37 -15.52
N ARG A 41 -17.37 -11.65 -16.14
CA ARG A 41 -17.26 -10.19 -16.01
C ARG A 41 -18.43 -9.45 -16.61
N VAL A 42 -18.84 -9.81 -17.82
CA VAL A 42 -20.02 -9.23 -18.47
C VAL A 42 -21.24 -9.47 -17.58
N PHE A 43 -21.43 -10.68 -17.07
CA PHE A 43 -22.50 -10.97 -16.12
C PHE A 43 -22.40 -10.09 -14.88
N ALA A 44 -21.24 -10.01 -14.21
CA ALA A 44 -21.06 -9.22 -12.99
C ALA A 44 -21.31 -7.71 -13.23
N THR A 45 -20.99 -7.20 -14.43
CA THR A 45 -21.23 -5.79 -14.78
C THR A 45 -22.72 -5.49 -14.99
N TYR A 46 -23.45 -6.39 -15.63
CA TYR A 46 -24.86 -6.17 -15.97
C TYR A 46 -25.85 -6.76 -14.96
N ALA A 47 -25.41 -7.70 -14.10
CA ALA A 47 -26.27 -8.34 -13.10
C ALA A 47 -26.95 -7.35 -12.12
N PRO A 48 -26.29 -6.32 -11.60
CA PRO A 48 -26.96 -5.33 -10.74
C PRO A 48 -28.14 -4.64 -11.43
N THR A 49 -27.97 -4.30 -12.71
CA THR A 49 -29.01 -3.66 -13.52
C THR A 49 -30.15 -4.63 -13.87
N LEU A 50 -29.81 -5.86 -14.24
CA LEU A 50 -30.79 -6.91 -14.58
C LEU A 50 -31.59 -7.39 -13.37
N LEU A 51 -30.98 -7.45 -12.20
CA LEU A 51 -31.63 -7.89 -10.97
C LEU A 51 -32.28 -6.73 -10.20
N HIS A 52 -32.30 -5.51 -10.76
CA HIS A 52 -32.83 -4.30 -10.12
C HIS A 52 -32.31 -4.06 -8.70
N LEU A 53 -31.04 -4.42 -8.44
CA LEU A 53 -30.41 -4.22 -7.14
C LEU A 53 -30.23 -2.72 -6.88
N LYS A 54 -30.73 -2.25 -5.75
CA LYS A 54 -30.57 -0.85 -5.35
C LYS A 54 -29.11 -0.55 -4.98
N THR A 55 -28.63 0.62 -5.39
CA THR A 55 -27.26 1.08 -5.10
C THR A 55 -27.05 1.50 -3.64
N ALA A 56 -28.15 1.77 -2.91
CA ALA A 56 -28.14 2.07 -1.48
C ALA A 56 -29.13 1.12 -0.79
N MET A 57 -28.63 0.30 0.13
CA MET A 57 -29.43 -0.68 0.87
C MET A 57 -29.92 -0.09 2.19
N ALA A 58 -31.21 -0.29 2.48
CA ALA A 58 -31.77 0.02 3.79
C ALA A 58 -31.37 -1.08 4.81
N PRO A 59 -31.22 -0.73 6.11
CA PRO A 59 -30.94 -1.73 7.13
C PRO A 59 -32.03 -2.80 7.16
N GLY A 60 -31.68 -4.06 6.85
CA GLY A 60 -32.59 -5.21 6.85
C GLY A 60 -32.73 -5.97 5.53
N GLU A 61 -32.17 -5.48 4.43
CA GLU A 61 -32.25 -6.13 3.11
C GLU A 61 -31.14 -7.19 2.90
N TRP A 62 -31.08 -8.21 3.75
CA TRP A 62 -30.05 -9.27 3.75
C TRP A 62 -29.96 -10.10 2.45
N ARG A 63 -31.04 -10.15 1.67
CA ARG A 63 -31.04 -10.88 0.37
C ARG A 63 -30.29 -10.12 -0.69
N GLU A 64 -30.44 -8.81 -0.76
CA GLU A 64 -29.76 -7.94 -1.73
C GLU A 64 -28.27 -7.81 -1.39
N ALA A 65 -27.92 -7.71 -0.10
CA ALA A 65 -26.54 -7.70 0.37
C ALA A 65 -25.77 -8.97 -0.07
N ARG A 66 -26.38 -10.16 0.15
CA ARG A 66 -25.78 -11.42 -0.30
C ARG A 66 -25.66 -11.52 -1.83
N ALA A 67 -26.63 -10.99 -2.58
CA ALA A 67 -26.53 -10.97 -4.03
C ALA A 67 -25.38 -10.07 -4.53
N ALA A 68 -25.18 -8.91 -3.88
CA ALA A 68 -24.06 -8.03 -4.19
C ALA A 68 -22.69 -8.67 -3.88
N GLU A 69 -22.57 -9.40 -2.77
CA GLU A 69 -21.37 -10.17 -2.45
C GLU A 69 -21.08 -11.25 -3.51
N TRP A 70 -22.09 -12.04 -3.90
CA TRP A 70 -21.94 -13.06 -4.93
C TRP A 70 -21.50 -12.47 -6.28
N ILE A 71 -22.07 -11.34 -6.67
CA ILE A 71 -21.67 -10.63 -7.90
C ILE A 71 -20.21 -10.18 -7.81
N SER A 72 -19.76 -9.71 -6.65
CA SER A 72 -18.36 -9.36 -6.41
C SER A 72 -17.43 -10.57 -6.55
N TYR A 73 -17.79 -11.73 -5.96
CA TYR A 73 -17.00 -12.97 -6.12
C TYR A 73 -16.97 -13.47 -7.57
N VAL A 74 -18.08 -13.37 -8.31
CA VAL A 74 -18.12 -13.71 -9.73
C VAL A 74 -17.22 -12.79 -10.55
N ASN A 75 -17.18 -11.50 -10.22
CA ASN A 75 -16.28 -10.54 -10.87
C ASN A 75 -14.80 -10.89 -10.62
N ILE A 76 -14.44 -11.14 -9.36
CA ILE A 76 -13.08 -11.55 -8.97
C ILE A 76 -12.70 -12.86 -9.67
N GLY A 77 -13.57 -13.86 -9.64
CA GLY A 77 -13.35 -15.14 -10.35
C GLY A 77 -13.20 -14.96 -11.86
N GLY A 78 -13.96 -14.02 -12.45
CA GLY A 78 -13.85 -13.64 -13.85
C GLY A 78 -12.49 -13.05 -14.21
N HIS A 79 -11.95 -12.15 -13.36
CA HIS A 79 -10.60 -11.60 -13.53
C HIS A 79 -9.53 -12.68 -13.43
N LEU A 80 -9.60 -13.50 -12.37
CA LEU A 80 -8.65 -14.59 -12.16
C LEU A 80 -8.63 -15.57 -13.35
N SER A 81 -9.80 -15.91 -13.87
CA SER A 81 -9.95 -16.78 -15.04
C SER A 81 -9.36 -16.16 -16.31
N LEU A 82 -9.50 -14.85 -16.51
CA LEU A 82 -8.88 -14.12 -17.63
C LEU A 82 -7.36 -14.13 -17.52
N ASP A 83 -6.81 -13.86 -16.34
CA ASP A 83 -5.36 -13.77 -16.13
C ASP A 83 -4.70 -15.14 -16.26
N ILE A 84 -5.29 -16.17 -15.67
CA ILE A 84 -4.80 -17.55 -15.83
C ILE A 84 -4.95 -18.00 -17.29
N GLY A 85 -6.10 -17.72 -17.92
CA GLY A 85 -6.36 -18.05 -19.32
C GLY A 85 -5.36 -17.38 -20.27
N SER A 86 -5.07 -16.08 -20.06
CA SER A 86 -4.07 -15.36 -20.86
C SER A 86 -2.66 -15.93 -20.71
N THR A 87 -2.31 -16.34 -19.48
CA THR A 87 -1.02 -16.98 -19.19
C THR A 87 -0.91 -18.35 -19.88
N ILE A 88 -1.97 -19.15 -19.89
CA ILE A 88 -2.03 -20.44 -20.60
C ILE A 88 -1.96 -20.24 -22.11
N VAL A 89 -2.64 -19.22 -22.65
CA VAL A 89 -2.55 -18.87 -24.08
C VAL A 89 -1.13 -18.46 -24.43
N LEU A 90 -0.49 -17.62 -23.61
CA LEU A 90 0.90 -17.23 -23.81
C LEU A 90 1.83 -18.46 -23.86
N LEU A 91 1.68 -19.39 -22.93
CA LEU A 91 2.46 -20.62 -22.89
C LEU A 91 2.19 -21.47 -24.15
N GLY A 92 0.94 -21.57 -24.56
CA GLY A 92 0.55 -22.28 -25.80
C GLY A 92 1.15 -21.67 -27.06
N VAL A 93 1.20 -20.33 -27.14
CA VAL A 93 1.86 -19.60 -28.24
C VAL A 93 3.37 -19.85 -28.23
N LEU A 94 4.00 -19.81 -27.04
CA LEU A 94 5.42 -20.14 -26.92
C LEU A 94 5.72 -21.58 -27.41
N PHE A 95 4.91 -22.56 -27.04
CA PHE A 95 5.06 -23.93 -27.52
C PHE A 95 4.79 -24.09 -29.02
N ALA A 96 4.01 -23.22 -29.65
CA ALA A 96 3.78 -23.20 -31.07
C ALA A 96 4.96 -22.66 -31.89
N ILE A 97 5.79 -21.82 -31.28
CA ILE A 97 6.89 -21.11 -31.95
C ILE A 97 8.24 -21.75 -31.62
N PHE A 98 8.44 -22.17 -30.38
CA PHE A 98 9.69 -22.63 -29.82
C PHE A 98 9.64 -24.10 -29.40
N THR A 99 10.80 -24.74 -29.22
CA THR A 99 10.88 -26.04 -28.57
C THR A 99 10.32 -25.99 -27.15
N VAL A 100 9.82 -27.12 -26.65
CA VAL A 100 9.19 -27.21 -25.32
C VAL A 100 10.11 -26.65 -24.21
N PHE A 101 11.38 -27.00 -24.26
CA PHE A 101 12.36 -26.54 -23.25
C PHE A 101 12.66 -25.06 -23.36
N THR A 102 12.78 -24.52 -24.56
CA THR A 102 12.96 -23.10 -24.80
C THR A 102 11.75 -22.30 -24.35
N ALA A 103 10.55 -22.76 -24.70
CA ALA A 103 9.29 -22.14 -24.27
C ALA A 103 9.17 -22.11 -22.74
N LEU A 104 9.52 -23.22 -22.08
CA LEU A 104 9.49 -23.31 -20.62
C LEU A 104 10.52 -22.37 -19.97
N SER A 105 11.71 -22.20 -20.57
CA SER A 105 12.72 -21.26 -20.09
C SER A 105 12.30 -19.80 -20.27
N ILE A 106 11.72 -19.45 -21.42
CA ILE A 106 11.16 -18.10 -21.66
C ILE A 106 10.04 -17.82 -20.63
N PHE A 107 9.17 -18.80 -20.39
CA PHE A 107 8.09 -18.69 -19.42
C PHE A 107 8.61 -18.55 -17.97
N GLY A 108 9.69 -19.26 -17.61
CA GLY A 108 10.36 -19.11 -16.33
C GLY A 108 10.88 -17.69 -16.10
N VAL A 109 11.55 -17.08 -17.12
CA VAL A 109 12.01 -15.68 -17.06
C VAL A 109 10.84 -14.71 -17.01
N PHE A 110 9.79 -14.97 -17.79
CA PHE A 110 8.53 -14.20 -17.76
C PHE A 110 7.95 -14.15 -16.35
N LEU A 111 7.77 -15.29 -15.67
CA LEU A 111 7.27 -15.34 -14.31
C LEU A 111 8.25 -14.68 -13.32
N GLY A 112 9.55 -14.98 -13.48
CA GLY A 112 10.61 -14.40 -12.64
C GLY A 112 10.75 -12.89 -12.76
N THR A 113 10.14 -12.28 -13.79
CA THR A 113 10.12 -10.82 -13.99
C THR A 113 8.76 -10.22 -13.66
N SER A 114 7.66 -10.83 -14.11
CA SER A 114 6.31 -10.27 -13.88
C SER A 114 5.90 -10.31 -12.41
N ALA A 115 6.18 -11.40 -11.70
CA ALA A 115 5.81 -11.54 -10.30
C ALA A 115 6.49 -10.51 -9.36
N PRO A 116 7.82 -10.24 -9.47
CA PRO A 116 8.45 -9.17 -8.73
C PRO A 116 7.90 -7.77 -9.04
N ILE A 117 7.60 -7.48 -10.31
CA ILE A 117 7.03 -6.19 -10.70
C ILE A 117 5.68 -5.99 -10.01
N ILE A 118 4.80 -6.98 -10.05
CA ILE A 118 3.47 -6.91 -9.42
C ILE A 118 3.62 -6.77 -7.90
N ALA A 119 4.41 -7.63 -7.27
CA ALA A 119 4.57 -7.66 -5.82
C ALA A 119 5.16 -6.34 -5.28
N LEU A 120 6.21 -5.81 -5.91
CA LEU A 120 6.82 -4.53 -5.51
C LEU A 120 5.89 -3.35 -5.76
N SER A 121 5.12 -3.34 -6.86
CA SER A 121 4.17 -2.27 -7.15
C SER A 121 3.00 -2.24 -6.15
N VAL A 122 2.49 -3.39 -5.74
CA VAL A 122 1.47 -3.51 -4.68
C VAL A 122 2.06 -3.06 -3.34
N MET A 123 3.25 -3.54 -2.98
CA MET A 123 3.91 -3.15 -1.72
C MET A 123 4.20 -1.65 -1.66
N SER A 124 4.68 -1.08 -2.77
CA SER A 124 4.89 0.38 -2.87
C SER A 124 3.57 1.15 -2.80
N GLY A 125 2.47 0.55 -3.26
CA GLY A 125 1.11 1.06 -3.09
C GLY A 125 0.70 1.11 -1.62
N PHE A 126 0.83 0.02 -0.89
CA PHE A 126 0.55 -0.04 0.55
C PHE A 126 1.42 0.93 1.36
N GLU A 127 2.72 0.97 1.07
CA GLU A 127 3.64 1.92 1.71
C GLU A 127 3.19 3.37 1.52
N ASN A 128 2.80 3.73 0.30
CA ASN A 128 2.36 5.07 -0.03
C ASN A 128 1.01 5.42 0.60
N ASP A 129 0.05 4.49 0.60
CA ASP A 129 -1.27 4.67 1.22
C ASP A 129 -1.13 4.86 2.73
N LEU A 130 -0.32 4.01 3.38
CA LEU A 130 -0.06 4.10 4.81
C LEU A 130 0.63 5.42 5.19
N LYS A 131 1.64 5.85 4.42
CA LYS A 131 2.28 7.17 4.60
C LYS A 131 1.28 8.31 4.50
N THR A 132 0.41 8.26 3.50
CA THR A 132 -0.61 9.28 3.28
C THR A 132 -1.61 9.33 4.43
N LYS A 133 -2.07 8.18 4.93
CA LYS A 133 -3.00 8.09 6.05
C LYS A 133 -2.39 8.60 7.36
N ILE A 134 -1.17 8.19 7.69
CA ILE A 134 -0.46 8.68 8.88
C ILE A 134 -0.32 10.20 8.83
N ARG A 135 0.19 10.74 7.73
CA ARG A 135 0.35 12.20 7.55
C ARG A 135 -0.95 12.97 7.62
N SER A 136 -2.02 12.36 7.17
CA SER A 136 -3.32 13.02 7.18
C SER A 136 -3.95 13.11 8.58
N THR A 137 -3.40 12.41 9.56
CA THR A 137 -3.93 12.36 10.93
C THR A 137 -2.99 13.00 11.94
N LYS A 138 -1.68 13.03 11.66
CA LYS A 138 -0.65 13.70 12.45
C LYS A 138 0.11 14.69 11.60
N ALA A 139 0.71 15.69 12.25
CA ALA A 139 1.59 16.64 11.58
C ALA A 139 2.94 16.01 11.17
N ASP A 140 3.68 16.72 10.34
CA ASP A 140 4.94 16.22 9.79
C ASP A 140 6.10 16.30 10.80
N VAL A 141 6.06 17.30 11.72
CA VAL A 141 7.03 17.48 12.80
C VAL A 141 6.29 17.81 14.10
N VAL A 142 6.74 17.25 15.20
CA VAL A 142 6.20 17.46 16.54
C VAL A 142 7.32 17.96 17.45
N ILE A 143 7.02 19.00 18.21
CA ILE A 143 7.90 19.58 19.24
C ILE A 143 7.25 19.32 20.59
N GLU A 144 7.94 18.64 21.47
CA GLU A 144 7.56 18.38 22.86
C GLU A 144 8.72 18.77 23.78
N THR A 145 8.47 18.87 25.07
CA THR A 145 9.56 19.01 26.04
C THR A 145 10.27 17.67 26.24
N SER A 146 11.57 17.70 26.47
CA SER A 146 12.38 16.46 26.66
C SER A 146 11.97 15.66 27.89
N ASP A 147 11.27 16.29 28.88
CA ASP A 147 10.73 15.63 30.07
C ASP A 147 9.25 15.21 29.91
N GLY A 148 8.65 15.44 28.74
CA GLY A 148 7.26 15.09 28.43
C GLY A 148 6.21 15.91 29.18
N ARG A 149 6.59 17.04 29.79
CA ARG A 149 5.66 17.91 30.51
C ARG A 149 5.07 18.99 29.60
N ALA A 150 3.88 19.47 29.96
CA ALA A 150 3.29 20.61 29.33
C ALA A 150 4.12 21.89 29.63
N PHE A 151 4.13 22.87 28.73
CA PHE A 151 4.90 24.10 28.83
C PHE A 151 4.08 25.32 28.43
N THR A 152 4.42 26.48 29.04
CA THR A 152 3.68 27.76 28.88
C THR A 152 4.27 28.65 27.81
N ASP A 153 5.54 28.53 27.51
CA ASP A 153 6.29 29.43 26.64
C ASP A 153 6.19 29.11 25.14
N TRP A 154 5.14 28.39 24.73
CA TRP A 154 4.93 27.94 23.35
C TRP A 154 4.90 29.09 22.33
N LYS A 155 4.42 30.30 22.72
CA LYS A 155 4.48 31.51 21.87
C LYS A 155 5.91 31.97 21.62
N ALA A 156 6.80 31.83 22.61
CA ALA A 156 8.21 32.15 22.45
C ALA A 156 8.91 31.11 21.56
N VAL A 157 8.49 29.85 21.66
CA VAL A 157 8.95 28.77 20.73
C VAL A 157 8.50 29.10 19.31
N GLU A 158 7.24 29.44 19.11
CA GLU A 158 6.70 29.84 17.80
C GLU A 158 7.49 31.01 17.19
N ALA A 159 7.79 32.05 18.00
CA ALA A 159 8.59 33.18 17.54
C ALA A 159 10.01 32.78 17.08
N LYS A 160 10.64 31.77 17.72
CA LYS A 160 11.95 31.23 17.31
C LYS A 160 11.87 30.41 16.00
N LEU A 161 10.70 29.92 15.63
CA LEU A 161 10.47 29.20 14.39
C LEU A 161 10.29 30.13 13.19
N ALA A 162 10.03 31.41 13.43
CA ALA A 162 9.94 32.42 12.39
C ALA A 162 11.25 32.43 11.55
N GLY A 163 11.12 32.24 10.22
CA GLY A 163 12.25 32.17 9.30
C GLY A 163 12.86 30.75 9.10
N VAL A 164 12.28 29.69 9.65
CA VAL A 164 12.54 28.34 9.18
C VAL A 164 11.81 28.14 7.85
N ARG A 165 12.54 27.71 6.81
CA ARG A 165 11.94 27.46 5.50
C ARG A 165 11.12 26.18 5.53
N ASP A 166 10.18 26.06 4.60
CA ASP A 166 9.37 24.87 4.37
C ASP A 166 8.36 24.51 5.49
N ILE A 167 8.04 25.44 6.40
CA ILE A 167 6.89 25.34 7.31
C ILE A 167 5.66 25.87 6.58
N ALA A 168 4.61 25.05 6.48
CA ALA A 168 3.33 25.42 5.90
C ALA A 168 2.33 25.88 6.96
N GLY A 169 2.37 25.30 8.16
CA GLY A 169 1.47 25.65 9.26
C GLY A 169 2.01 25.15 10.60
N LEU A 170 1.53 25.75 11.68
CA LEU A 170 1.93 25.48 13.05
C LEU A 170 0.68 25.46 13.95
N MET A 171 0.59 24.51 14.86
CA MET A 171 -0.54 24.33 15.76
C MET A 171 -0.08 23.87 17.14
N PRO A 172 -0.29 24.64 18.21
CA PRO A 172 -0.16 24.14 19.57
C PRO A 172 -1.29 23.16 19.88
N TYR A 173 -1.00 22.11 20.65
CA TYR A 173 -1.99 21.14 21.07
C TYR A 173 -1.84 20.71 22.52
N VAL A 174 -2.94 20.24 23.08
CA VAL A 174 -2.97 19.56 24.38
C VAL A 174 -3.47 18.14 24.14
N GLU A 175 -2.80 17.16 24.71
CA GLU A 175 -3.16 15.75 24.59
C GLU A 175 -3.29 15.12 25.99
N ALA A 176 -4.35 14.36 26.21
CA ALA A 176 -4.56 13.64 27.46
C ALA A 176 -5.32 12.33 27.20
N GLU A 177 -4.95 11.30 27.96
CA GLU A 177 -5.72 10.06 28.00
C GLU A 177 -6.92 10.23 28.92
N VAL A 178 -8.11 9.96 28.40
CA VAL A 178 -9.38 10.15 29.12
C VAL A 178 -10.33 8.99 28.84
N ILE A 179 -11.38 8.85 29.64
CA ILE A 179 -12.43 7.88 29.44
C ILE A 179 -13.69 8.61 28.97
N VAL A 180 -14.19 8.26 27.79
CA VAL A 180 -15.49 8.75 27.31
C VAL A 180 -16.60 7.75 27.64
N LYS A 181 -17.75 8.28 28.08
CA LYS A 181 -18.94 7.50 28.41
C LYS A 181 -20.16 8.12 27.75
N HIS A 182 -21.11 7.28 27.41
CA HIS A 182 -22.45 7.69 27.00
C HIS A 182 -23.49 6.84 27.77
N ALA A 183 -24.70 7.31 27.87
CA ALA A 183 -25.77 6.62 28.59
C ALA A 183 -25.97 5.15 28.14
N THR A 184 -25.70 4.85 26.86
CA THR A 184 -25.80 3.50 26.30
C THR A 184 -24.58 2.61 26.58
N ASN A 185 -23.45 3.19 26.99
CA ASN A 185 -22.20 2.47 27.28
C ASN A 185 -21.64 2.88 28.64
N ALA A 186 -22.16 2.28 29.71
CA ALA A 186 -21.76 2.57 31.07
C ALA A 186 -20.30 2.20 31.42
N ALA A 187 -19.70 1.24 30.68
CA ALA A 187 -18.33 0.81 30.91
C ALA A 187 -17.30 1.90 30.55
N GLY A 188 -17.62 2.78 29.60
CA GLY A 188 -16.71 3.80 29.08
C GLY A 188 -15.62 3.22 28.20
N MET A 189 -14.99 4.07 27.40
CA MET A 189 -13.89 3.74 26.51
C MET A 189 -12.72 4.69 26.75
N GLY A 190 -11.50 4.15 26.90
CA GLY A 190 -10.27 4.94 26.97
C GLY A 190 -9.96 5.54 25.61
N ILE A 191 -9.83 6.87 25.54
CA ILE A 191 -9.54 7.61 24.32
C ILE A 191 -8.44 8.65 24.56
N ILE A 192 -7.88 9.15 23.48
CA ILE A 192 -6.96 10.27 23.46
C ILE A 192 -7.77 11.53 23.11
N LEU A 193 -7.88 12.42 24.08
CA LEU A 193 -8.50 13.73 23.90
C LEU A 193 -7.46 14.74 23.44
N ARG A 194 -7.68 15.37 22.28
CA ARG A 194 -6.80 16.41 21.75
C ARG A 194 -7.50 17.75 21.73
N GLY A 195 -6.93 18.70 22.47
CA GLY A 195 -7.32 20.10 22.43
C GLY A 195 -6.57 20.81 21.31
N VAL A 196 -7.28 21.38 20.33
CA VAL A 196 -6.71 22.01 19.15
C VAL A 196 -7.40 23.33 18.85
N ASP A 197 -6.70 24.27 18.21
CA ASP A 197 -7.34 25.41 17.58
C ASP A 197 -8.02 24.97 16.29
N PRO A 198 -9.34 25.20 16.11
CA PRO A 198 -10.07 24.68 14.94
C PRO A 198 -9.53 25.22 13.60
N VAL A 199 -9.08 26.47 13.56
CA VAL A 199 -8.55 27.08 12.33
C VAL A 199 -7.20 26.46 11.98
N ALA A 200 -6.29 26.43 12.93
CA ALA A 200 -4.97 25.83 12.74
C ALA A 200 -5.06 24.32 12.48
N ALA A 201 -6.00 23.61 13.10
CA ALA A 201 -6.23 22.18 12.86
C ALA A 201 -6.72 21.88 11.44
N ALA A 202 -7.51 22.77 10.85
CA ALA A 202 -7.93 22.64 9.45
C ALA A 202 -6.73 22.71 8.50
N GLU A 203 -5.77 23.59 8.77
CA GLU A 203 -4.58 23.79 7.94
C GLU A 203 -3.51 22.71 8.18
N VAL A 204 -3.21 22.44 9.46
CA VAL A 204 -2.09 21.56 9.86
C VAL A 204 -2.45 20.09 9.74
N LEU A 205 -3.63 19.68 10.16
CA LEU A 205 -4.06 18.28 10.16
C LEU A 205 -4.99 17.93 8.98
N GLY A 206 -5.58 18.94 8.33
CA GLY A 206 -6.53 18.71 7.24
C GLY A 206 -7.82 18.02 7.70
N ILE A 207 -8.17 18.11 8.98
CA ILE A 207 -9.33 17.42 9.58
C ILE A 207 -10.63 17.90 8.93
N GLY A 208 -10.71 19.17 8.55
CA GLY A 208 -11.91 19.74 7.92
C GLY A 208 -12.37 18.98 6.68
N ALA A 209 -11.43 18.50 5.86
CA ALA A 209 -11.74 17.69 4.67
C ALA A 209 -12.17 16.26 4.98
N LYS A 210 -11.96 15.80 6.22
CA LYS A 210 -12.27 14.44 6.68
C LYS A 210 -13.54 14.34 7.51
N MET A 211 -14.17 15.47 7.79
CA MET A 211 -15.47 15.48 8.46
C MET A 211 -16.51 14.78 7.59
N LYS A 212 -17.19 13.81 8.17
CA LYS A 212 -18.31 13.09 7.54
C LYS A 212 -19.64 13.75 7.90
N GLU A 213 -19.75 14.17 9.15
CA GLU A 213 -20.91 14.86 9.69
C GLU A 213 -20.48 15.95 10.67
N GLY A 214 -21.21 17.05 10.76
CA GLY A 214 -20.84 18.20 11.58
C GLY A 214 -19.80 19.11 10.92
N LYS A 215 -19.22 20.01 11.70
CA LYS A 215 -18.22 21.00 11.26
C LYS A 215 -17.17 21.22 12.33
N LEU A 216 -15.93 21.43 11.90
CA LEU A 216 -14.81 21.72 12.82
C LEU A 216 -15.03 23.06 13.58
N ASP A 217 -15.69 24.02 12.92
CA ASP A 217 -16.03 25.32 13.48
C ASP A 217 -16.95 25.24 14.72
N TYR A 218 -17.70 24.17 14.88
CA TYR A 218 -18.52 23.91 16.07
C TYR A 218 -17.70 23.77 17.35
N LEU A 219 -16.41 23.51 17.27
CA LEU A 219 -15.52 23.54 18.45
C LEU A 219 -15.26 24.97 18.94
N ALA A 220 -15.24 25.96 18.02
CA ALA A 220 -15.12 27.37 18.39
C ALA A 220 -16.48 27.96 18.79
N HIS A 221 -17.55 27.52 18.17
CA HIS A 221 -18.92 28.01 18.30
C HIS A 221 -19.90 26.93 18.74
N PRO A 222 -19.81 26.43 19.98
CA PRO A 222 -20.62 25.31 20.45
C PRO A 222 -22.13 25.61 20.48
N GLU A 223 -22.53 26.88 20.47
CA GLU A 223 -23.90 27.36 20.36
C GLU A 223 -24.54 27.01 19.01
N GLN A 224 -23.76 26.74 17.99
CA GLN A 224 -24.24 26.38 16.63
C GLN A 224 -24.45 24.87 16.44
N ILE A 225 -24.07 24.05 17.42
CA ILE A 225 -24.27 22.61 17.36
C ILE A 225 -25.78 22.34 17.33
N PRO A 226 -26.30 21.58 16.32
CA PRO A 226 -27.72 21.26 16.25
C PRO A 226 -28.22 20.62 17.53
N ASN A 227 -29.32 21.13 18.05
CA ASN A 227 -29.94 20.66 19.29
C ASN A 227 -31.03 19.62 19.00
N ASP A 228 -30.92 18.91 17.89
CA ASP A 228 -31.85 17.85 17.49
C ASP A 228 -31.66 16.60 18.37
N LEU A 229 -31.97 16.79 19.65
CA LEU A 229 -32.40 15.68 20.46
C LEU A 229 -33.62 15.08 19.74
N ILE A 230 -33.44 13.95 19.07
CA ILE A 230 -34.52 13.01 18.79
C ILE A 230 -35.07 12.72 20.17
N MET A 231 -36.20 13.36 20.52
CA MET A 231 -36.88 13.16 21.78
C MET A 231 -37.22 11.69 21.88
N MET A 232 -36.54 10.94 22.72
CA MET A 232 -37.13 9.73 23.23
C MET A 232 -38.41 10.12 23.96
N PRO A 233 -39.57 9.51 23.62
CA PRO A 233 -40.79 9.79 24.33
C PRO A 233 -40.59 9.47 25.82
N GLY A 234 -40.57 10.49 26.65
CA GLY A 234 -40.41 10.34 28.10
C GLY A 234 -39.26 11.13 28.75
N SER A 235 -38.40 11.84 28.04
CA SER A 235 -37.47 12.77 28.65
C SER A 235 -38.20 14.10 28.89
N GLU A 236 -38.52 14.38 30.14
CA GLU A 236 -38.98 15.71 30.54
C GLU A 236 -37.92 16.73 30.19
N LYS A 237 -38.25 17.74 29.41
CA LYS A 237 -37.45 18.93 29.22
C LYS A 237 -37.25 19.59 30.56
N ASP A 238 -36.03 19.56 31.07
CA ASP A 238 -35.65 20.49 32.11
C ASP A 238 -35.59 21.90 31.48
N GLU A 239 -36.64 22.67 31.68
CA GLU A 239 -36.90 24.00 31.06
C GLU A 239 -35.92 25.13 31.50
N ASN A 240 -34.92 24.81 32.31
CA ASN A 240 -33.94 25.79 32.78
C ASN A 240 -32.74 25.85 31.86
N ALA A 241 -32.78 26.84 30.95
CA ALA A 241 -31.74 27.39 30.08
C ALA A 241 -30.84 26.39 29.34
N PRO A 242 -30.69 26.48 28.01
CA PRO A 242 -29.85 25.60 27.24
C PRO A 242 -28.41 25.71 27.77
N ARG A 243 -27.96 24.69 28.48
CA ARG A 243 -26.56 24.58 28.90
C ARG A 243 -25.70 24.48 27.65
N ILE A 244 -24.98 25.53 27.29
CA ILE A 244 -24.04 25.48 26.18
C ILE A 244 -22.88 24.60 26.64
N LEU A 245 -22.88 23.36 26.16
CA LEU A 245 -21.81 22.40 26.40
C LEU A 245 -20.71 22.59 25.33
N PRO A 246 -19.44 22.45 25.68
CA PRO A 246 -18.36 22.50 24.68
C PRO A 246 -18.48 21.36 23.68
N GLY A 247 -18.08 21.63 22.44
CA GLY A 247 -18.12 20.64 21.36
C GLY A 247 -17.03 19.59 21.48
N ILE A 248 -17.34 18.36 21.05
CA ILE A 248 -16.39 17.28 20.87
C ILE A 248 -16.61 16.62 19.50
N ILE A 249 -15.53 16.39 18.75
CA ILE A 249 -15.54 15.68 17.48
C ILE A 249 -14.92 14.31 17.73
N LEU A 250 -15.63 13.25 17.34
CA LEU A 250 -15.23 11.87 17.56
C LEU A 250 -14.73 11.22 16.27
N GLY A 251 -13.87 10.22 16.37
CA GLY A 251 -13.58 9.35 15.23
C GLY A 251 -14.81 8.52 14.86
N GLU A 252 -14.92 8.09 13.61
CA GLU A 252 -16.11 7.40 13.08
C GLU A 252 -16.44 6.12 13.84
N GLU A 253 -15.43 5.32 14.22
CA GLU A 253 -15.61 4.11 15.01
C GLU A 253 -16.16 4.40 16.42
N LEU A 254 -15.63 5.46 17.07
CA LEU A 254 -16.16 5.91 18.36
C LEU A 254 -17.62 6.34 18.24
N PHE A 255 -17.94 7.08 17.18
CA PHE A 255 -19.26 7.66 16.96
C PHE A 255 -20.31 6.59 16.64
N GLN A 256 -20.05 5.74 15.63
CA GLN A 256 -21.05 4.80 15.09
C GLN A 256 -21.10 3.47 15.82
N HIS A 257 -19.95 2.87 16.13
CA HIS A 257 -19.90 1.49 16.60
C HIS A 257 -19.72 1.36 18.10
N ILE A 258 -18.88 2.21 18.72
CA ILE A 258 -18.53 2.08 20.15
C ILE A 258 -19.54 2.81 21.04
N LEU A 259 -19.73 4.11 20.82
CA LEU A 259 -20.62 4.93 21.63
C LEU A 259 -22.05 4.97 21.09
N ARG A 260 -22.23 4.77 19.80
CA ARG A 260 -23.53 4.81 19.09
C ARG A 260 -24.29 6.10 19.37
N VAL A 261 -23.61 7.22 19.16
CA VAL A 261 -24.12 8.56 19.38
C VAL A 261 -24.50 9.24 18.07
N PHE A 262 -25.21 10.34 18.16
CA PHE A 262 -25.64 11.18 17.05
C PHE A 262 -25.08 12.58 17.20
N LEU A 263 -25.12 13.37 16.14
CA LEU A 263 -24.80 14.80 16.21
C LEU A 263 -25.69 15.48 17.27
N GLY A 264 -25.08 16.27 18.15
CA GLY A 264 -25.79 16.93 19.26
C GLY A 264 -25.99 16.08 20.52
N SER A 265 -25.68 14.78 20.51
CA SER A 265 -25.70 13.93 21.72
C SER A 265 -24.74 14.43 22.79
N GLU A 266 -25.09 14.16 24.06
CA GLU A 266 -24.25 14.48 25.20
C GLU A 266 -23.38 13.28 25.58
N VAL A 267 -22.08 13.50 25.78
CA VAL A 267 -21.13 12.49 26.24
C VAL A 267 -20.33 13.01 27.42
N ASP A 268 -20.06 12.14 28.37
CA ASP A 268 -19.28 12.44 29.57
C ASP A 268 -17.82 12.02 29.36
N VAL A 269 -16.90 12.93 29.59
CA VAL A 269 -15.47 12.71 29.54
C VAL A 269 -14.89 12.77 30.94
N ALA A 270 -14.23 11.69 31.34
CA ALA A 270 -13.58 11.56 32.65
C ALA A 270 -12.07 11.48 32.49
N CYS A 271 -11.34 12.37 33.15
CA CYS A 271 -9.90 12.24 33.31
C CYS A 271 -9.59 11.68 34.70
N PRO A 272 -9.04 10.45 34.79
CA PRO A 272 -8.86 9.77 36.08
C PRO A 272 -7.90 10.48 37.03
N MET A 273 -6.89 11.18 36.52
CA MET A 273 -5.79 11.73 37.33
C MET A 273 -5.66 13.27 37.22
N CYS A 274 -6.61 13.97 36.58
CA CYS A 274 -6.47 15.39 36.29
C CYS A 274 -6.94 16.30 37.43
N GLY A 275 -7.58 15.79 38.46
CA GLY A 275 -7.99 16.52 39.64
C GLY A 275 -7.01 16.38 40.79
N VAL A 276 -6.92 17.42 41.64
CA VAL A 276 -6.17 17.36 42.90
C VAL A 276 -7.17 17.48 44.03
N GLY A 277 -7.24 16.47 44.87
CA GLY A 277 -8.09 16.42 46.05
C GLY A 277 -7.26 16.33 47.35
N PRO A 278 -7.90 16.45 48.52
CA PRO A 278 -7.23 16.37 49.81
C PRO A 278 -6.51 15.02 50.07
N THR A 279 -6.94 13.99 49.40
CA THR A 279 -6.43 12.62 49.54
C THR A 279 -5.55 12.14 48.35
N GLY A 280 -5.28 13.05 47.40
CA GLY A 280 -4.48 12.71 46.19
C GLY A 280 -5.21 12.99 44.86
N PRO A 281 -4.75 12.39 43.76
CA PRO A 281 -5.39 12.56 42.45
C PRO A 281 -6.88 12.15 42.48
N MET A 282 -7.74 13.02 41.92
CA MET A 282 -9.17 12.79 41.81
C MET A 282 -9.61 12.84 40.35
N PRO A 283 -10.60 12.03 39.96
CA PRO A 283 -11.13 12.10 38.62
C PRO A 283 -11.89 13.43 38.40
N LYS A 284 -11.63 14.07 37.25
CA LYS A 284 -12.44 15.18 36.75
C LYS A 284 -13.43 14.64 35.72
N LEU A 285 -14.67 15.11 35.82
CA LEU A 285 -15.76 14.79 34.89
C LEU A 285 -16.23 16.08 34.21
N LYS A 286 -16.47 16.02 32.91
CA LYS A 286 -17.05 17.14 32.14
C LYS A 286 -17.88 16.56 30.98
N SER A 287 -19.09 17.08 30.83
CA SER A 287 -19.95 16.76 29.71
C SER A 287 -19.61 17.60 28.49
N PHE A 288 -19.64 17.00 27.33
CA PHE A 288 -19.41 17.59 26.02
C PHE A 288 -20.58 17.26 25.10
N ARG A 289 -20.83 18.11 24.11
CA ARG A 289 -21.81 17.86 23.06
C ARG A 289 -21.12 17.41 21.77
N VAL A 290 -21.58 16.35 21.16
CA VAL A 290 -21.02 15.81 19.92
C VAL A 290 -21.23 16.80 18.78
N ALA A 291 -20.15 17.38 18.30
CA ALA A 291 -20.08 18.39 17.23
C ALA A 291 -19.95 17.78 15.84
N GLY A 292 -19.68 16.47 15.76
CA GLY A 292 -19.53 15.73 14.52
C GLY A 292 -18.60 14.56 14.66
N HIS A 293 -18.33 13.91 13.53
CA HIS A 293 -17.33 12.86 13.46
C HIS A 293 -16.47 12.98 12.20
N PHE A 294 -15.23 12.46 12.29
CA PHE A 294 -14.27 12.43 11.21
C PHE A 294 -13.88 10.99 10.88
N TYR A 295 -13.46 10.77 9.64
CA TYR A 295 -12.92 9.52 9.14
C TYR A 295 -11.48 9.69 8.69
N SER A 296 -10.54 9.07 9.41
CA SER A 296 -9.11 9.12 9.06
C SER A 296 -8.69 8.04 8.07
N GLY A 297 -9.48 6.97 7.98
CA GLY A 297 -9.15 5.75 7.24
C GLY A 297 -8.17 4.85 7.99
N MET A 298 -8.00 5.06 9.31
CA MET A 298 -7.20 4.21 10.19
C MET A 298 -8.00 3.90 11.47
N TYR A 299 -8.31 2.63 11.68
CA TYR A 299 -9.10 2.19 12.84
C TYR A 299 -8.56 2.72 14.17
N GLU A 300 -7.25 2.70 14.33
CA GLU A 300 -6.61 3.10 15.58
C GLU A 300 -6.90 4.56 15.94
N PHE A 301 -6.97 5.44 14.96
CA PHE A 301 -7.33 6.84 15.17
C PHE A 301 -8.85 7.02 15.28
N ASP A 302 -9.60 6.36 14.40
CA ASP A 302 -11.06 6.49 14.36
C ASP A 302 -11.74 5.88 15.61
N SER A 303 -11.07 4.91 16.28
CA SER A 303 -11.57 4.28 17.51
C SER A 303 -11.09 4.94 18.82
N LYS A 304 -10.03 5.77 18.78
CA LYS A 304 -9.43 6.27 20.02
C LYS A 304 -9.24 7.78 20.08
N LEU A 305 -9.41 8.51 19.00
CA LEU A 305 -9.08 9.94 18.96
C LEU A 305 -10.35 10.79 18.99
N ALA A 306 -10.31 11.83 19.83
CA ALA A 306 -11.36 12.84 19.91
C ALA A 306 -10.75 14.24 19.96
N TYR A 307 -11.38 15.20 19.28
CA TYR A 307 -10.94 16.60 19.26
C TYR A 307 -11.90 17.51 19.99
N VAL A 308 -11.35 18.44 20.77
CA VAL A 308 -12.06 19.54 21.44
C VAL A 308 -11.33 20.85 21.20
N SER A 309 -11.94 21.99 21.54
CA SER A 309 -11.20 23.25 21.46
C SER A 309 -10.01 23.25 22.44
N LEU A 310 -8.89 23.89 22.06
CA LEU A 310 -7.70 24.02 22.92
C LEU A 310 -8.05 24.61 24.30
N ARG A 311 -8.87 25.64 24.30
CA ARG A 311 -9.33 26.32 25.55
C ARG A 311 -10.15 25.39 26.45
N ASP A 312 -11.02 24.55 25.84
CA ASP A 312 -11.85 23.63 26.64
C ASP A 312 -11.03 22.48 27.20
N ALA A 313 -10.03 21.97 26.44
CA ALA A 313 -9.08 20.99 26.93
C ALA A 313 -8.27 21.53 28.11
N GLN A 314 -7.69 22.71 27.96
CA GLN A 314 -6.93 23.38 29.03
C GLN A 314 -7.76 23.60 30.29
N LYS A 315 -9.00 24.11 30.18
CA LYS A 315 -9.94 24.24 31.29
C LYS A 315 -10.30 22.91 31.94
N PHE A 316 -10.55 21.89 31.12
CA PHE A 316 -10.90 20.58 31.64
C PHE A 316 -9.75 19.93 32.41
N LEU A 317 -8.53 20.00 31.86
CA LEU A 317 -7.34 19.45 32.51
C LEU A 317 -6.84 20.31 33.67
N GLY A 318 -7.12 21.61 33.61
CA GLY A 318 -6.71 22.58 34.65
C GLY A 318 -5.25 22.99 34.56
N ILE A 319 -4.71 23.00 33.33
CA ILE A 319 -3.30 23.32 33.06
C ILE A 319 -3.04 24.77 32.66
N GLY A 320 -4.06 25.63 32.75
CA GLY A 320 -3.92 27.05 32.36
C GLY A 320 -3.66 27.23 30.86
N ASP A 321 -2.63 27.99 30.48
CA ASP A 321 -2.24 28.23 29.09
C ASP A 321 -1.15 27.26 28.59
N GLU A 322 -0.87 26.18 29.33
CA GLU A 322 0.12 25.20 28.94
C GLU A 322 -0.34 24.39 27.75
N VAL A 323 0.63 23.90 26.94
CA VAL A 323 0.41 22.99 25.84
C VAL A 323 1.31 21.75 25.98
N THR A 324 0.86 20.61 25.50
CA THR A 324 1.64 19.37 25.49
C THR A 324 2.74 19.44 24.44
N GLY A 325 2.45 20.08 23.30
CA GLY A 325 3.40 20.20 22.21
C GLY A 325 2.92 21.14 21.11
N ILE A 326 3.75 21.24 20.07
CA ILE A 326 3.46 22.01 18.86
C ILE A 326 3.60 21.09 17.67
N GLU A 327 2.57 21.02 16.86
CA GLU A 327 2.56 20.29 15.58
C GLU A 327 2.84 21.23 14.42
N ILE A 328 3.67 20.77 13.48
CA ILE A 328 4.10 21.55 12.32
C ILE A 328 3.80 20.77 11.06
N ARG A 329 3.13 21.40 10.11
CA ARG A 329 2.97 20.93 8.75
C ARG A 329 4.09 21.48 7.87
N THR A 330 4.76 20.65 7.11
CA THR A 330 5.76 21.04 6.13
C THR A 330 5.15 21.17 4.73
N VAL A 331 5.76 21.98 3.88
CA VAL A 331 5.33 22.16 2.48
C VAL A 331 5.39 20.83 1.72
N THR A 332 6.48 20.06 1.93
CA THR A 332 6.63 18.72 1.38
C THR A 332 6.97 17.71 2.49
N PRO A 333 6.51 16.43 2.38
CA PRO A 333 6.79 15.41 3.39
C PRO A 333 8.27 15.17 3.64
N GLU A 334 9.02 15.22 2.54
CA GLU A 334 10.44 14.94 2.50
C GLU A 334 11.24 15.99 3.27
N ALA A 335 10.74 17.24 3.34
CA ALA A 335 11.36 18.32 4.08
C ALA A 335 11.26 18.14 5.62
N ALA A 336 10.37 17.30 6.13
CA ALA A 336 10.11 17.14 7.56
C ALA A 336 11.37 16.78 8.37
N ILE A 337 12.23 15.93 7.84
CA ILE A 337 13.47 15.51 8.51
C ILE A 337 14.44 16.69 8.66
N ASP A 338 14.62 17.44 7.57
CA ASP A 338 15.54 18.58 7.57
C ASP A 338 14.98 19.74 8.39
N VAL A 339 13.67 19.97 8.33
CA VAL A 339 12.97 20.96 9.17
C VAL A 339 13.10 20.58 10.65
N ALA A 340 12.88 19.31 11.02
CA ALA A 340 13.04 18.84 12.40
C ALA A 340 14.46 19.07 12.93
N LYS A 341 15.49 18.77 12.14
CA LYS A 341 16.89 19.02 12.49
C LYS A 341 17.20 20.51 12.67
N GLN A 342 16.70 21.37 11.77
CA GLN A 342 16.88 22.82 11.87
C GLN A 342 16.22 23.39 13.13
N ILE A 343 15.00 22.92 13.43
CA ILE A 343 14.26 23.34 14.63
C ILE A 343 14.98 22.86 15.89
N GLY A 344 15.38 21.59 15.95
CA GLY A 344 16.12 21.03 17.09
C GLY A 344 17.42 21.78 17.39
N ALA A 345 18.16 22.16 16.33
CA ALA A 345 19.38 22.97 16.48
C ALA A 345 19.10 24.37 17.04
N ARG A 346 17.93 24.97 16.76
CA ARG A 346 17.55 26.31 17.27
C ARG A 346 16.99 26.29 18.68
N LEU A 347 16.21 25.27 19.02
CA LEU A 347 15.53 25.18 20.32
C LEU A 347 16.42 24.61 21.42
N GLY A 348 17.44 23.82 21.05
CA GLY A 348 18.37 23.20 22.00
C GLY A 348 17.78 21.96 22.70
N PRO A 349 18.49 21.40 23.70
CA PRO A 349 18.18 20.10 24.30
C PRO A 349 16.96 20.09 25.23
N THR A 350 16.39 21.25 25.52
CA THR A 350 15.17 21.36 26.35
C THR A 350 13.93 20.80 25.63
N TYR A 351 13.94 20.87 24.30
CA TYR A 351 12.85 20.39 23.46
C TYR A 351 13.28 19.20 22.63
N GLU A 352 12.43 18.20 22.57
CA GLU A 352 12.55 17.06 21.67
C GLU A 352 11.76 17.36 20.40
N VAL A 353 12.46 17.40 19.27
CA VAL A 353 11.86 17.67 17.96
C VAL A 353 11.93 16.39 17.15
N ARG A 354 10.78 15.81 16.85
CA ARG A 354 10.66 14.54 16.14
C ARG A 354 9.92 14.69 14.82
N SER A 355 10.48 14.13 13.77
CA SER A 355 9.79 13.99 12.49
C SER A 355 8.76 12.85 12.54
N TRP A 356 7.80 12.88 11.63
CA TRP A 356 6.82 11.80 11.49
C TRP A 356 7.46 10.42 11.23
N GLU A 357 8.64 10.36 10.60
CA GLU A 357 9.43 9.12 10.45
C GLU A 357 9.97 8.61 11.79
N GLU A 358 10.47 9.51 12.64
CA GLU A 358 10.99 9.15 13.96
C GLU A 358 9.86 8.72 14.91
N LEU A 359 8.71 9.38 14.85
CA LEU A 359 7.52 8.99 15.62
C LEU A 359 7.00 7.59 15.25
N ASN A 360 7.19 7.18 13.98
CA ASN A 360 6.74 5.88 13.47
C ASN A 360 7.92 4.96 13.10
N LYS A 361 9.07 5.14 13.74
CA LYS A 361 10.32 4.42 13.42
C LYS A 361 10.16 2.90 13.39
N SER A 362 9.41 2.32 14.33
CA SER A 362 9.16 0.89 14.39
C SER A 362 8.36 0.40 13.18
N LEU A 363 7.34 1.13 12.77
CA LEU A 363 6.54 0.83 11.58
C LEU A 363 7.38 0.91 10.30
N TYR A 364 8.18 1.98 10.16
CA TYR A 364 9.09 2.13 9.01
C TYR A 364 10.15 1.05 8.94
N ALA A 365 10.71 0.66 10.09
CA ALA A 365 11.66 -0.44 10.17
C ALA A 365 10.99 -1.77 9.76
N ALA A 366 9.75 -2.00 10.19
CA ALA A 366 8.98 -3.18 9.79
C ALA A 366 8.71 -3.21 8.27
N LEU A 367 8.22 -2.10 7.68
CA LEU A 367 7.98 -1.99 6.24
C LEU A 367 9.27 -2.19 5.41
N LYS A 368 10.40 -1.65 5.87
CA LYS A 368 11.69 -1.84 5.22
C LYS A 368 12.17 -3.29 5.30
N LEU A 369 11.97 -3.95 6.46
CA LEU A 369 12.29 -5.36 6.64
C LEU A 369 11.40 -6.25 5.76
N GLU A 370 10.10 -5.96 5.70
CA GLU A 370 9.15 -6.68 4.83
C GLU A 370 9.54 -6.56 3.36
N LYS A 371 9.86 -5.35 2.89
CA LYS A 371 10.33 -5.11 1.52
C LYS A 371 11.62 -5.89 1.22
N LEU A 372 12.56 -5.95 2.17
CA LEU A 372 13.77 -6.75 2.06
C LEU A 372 13.46 -8.25 2.00
N ALA A 373 12.58 -8.74 2.86
CA ALA A 373 12.17 -10.15 2.87
C ALA A 373 11.49 -10.56 1.56
N MET A 374 10.61 -9.71 1.03
CA MET A 374 9.99 -9.91 -0.28
C MET A 374 11.03 -9.92 -1.40
N PHE A 375 11.97 -8.97 -1.39
CA PHE A 375 13.06 -8.93 -2.37
C PHE A 375 13.89 -10.22 -2.36
N ILE A 376 14.24 -10.73 -1.19
CA ILE A 376 14.95 -12.01 -1.04
C ILE A 376 14.09 -13.16 -1.57
N GLY A 377 12.82 -13.27 -1.18
CA GLY A 377 11.91 -14.30 -1.65
C GLY A 377 11.74 -14.30 -3.16
N LEU A 378 11.55 -13.13 -3.76
CA LEU A 378 11.42 -12.96 -5.22
C LEU A 378 12.75 -13.26 -5.94
N SER A 379 13.91 -13.00 -5.32
CA SER A 379 15.21 -13.37 -5.86
C SER A 379 15.39 -14.88 -5.99
N PHE A 380 14.78 -15.69 -5.12
CA PHE A 380 14.77 -17.14 -5.26
C PHE A 380 13.97 -17.60 -6.51
N ILE A 381 12.86 -16.93 -6.84
CA ILE A 381 12.11 -17.23 -8.06
C ILE A 381 12.97 -16.95 -9.30
N ALA A 382 13.66 -15.81 -9.33
CA ALA A 382 14.58 -15.47 -10.41
C ALA A 382 15.76 -16.45 -10.49
N LEU A 383 16.26 -16.94 -9.35
CA LEU A 383 17.30 -17.96 -9.28
C LEU A 383 16.83 -19.28 -9.90
N VAL A 384 15.63 -19.75 -9.57
CA VAL A 384 15.03 -20.98 -10.15
C VAL A 384 14.86 -20.82 -11.66
N ALA A 385 14.41 -19.66 -12.12
CA ALA A 385 14.33 -19.37 -13.56
C ALA A 385 15.71 -19.46 -14.25
N SER A 386 16.77 -18.95 -13.58
CA SER A 386 18.14 -19.04 -14.08
C SER A 386 18.64 -20.49 -14.20
N PHE A 387 18.34 -21.35 -13.22
CA PHE A 387 18.65 -22.78 -13.31
C PHE A 387 17.89 -23.47 -14.45
N SER A 388 16.66 -23.08 -14.71
CA SER A 388 15.90 -23.57 -15.87
C SER A 388 16.60 -23.23 -17.19
N ILE A 389 17.14 -22.03 -17.33
CA ILE A 389 17.93 -21.61 -18.51
C ILE A 389 19.18 -22.49 -18.64
N ILE A 390 19.93 -22.68 -17.55
CA ILE A 390 21.15 -23.51 -17.55
C ILE A 390 20.82 -24.92 -18.00
N ALA A 391 19.81 -25.56 -17.41
CA ALA A 391 19.40 -26.93 -17.73
C ALA A 391 18.97 -27.05 -19.20
N ASN A 392 18.17 -26.11 -19.71
CA ASN A 392 17.73 -26.07 -21.09
C ASN A 392 18.93 -25.93 -22.07
N LEU A 393 19.82 -24.98 -21.80
CA LEU A 393 20.99 -24.78 -22.68
C LEU A 393 21.94 -25.97 -22.64
N ILE A 394 22.16 -26.64 -21.51
CA ILE A 394 22.95 -27.87 -21.43
C ILE A 394 22.31 -28.98 -22.28
N MET A 395 21.00 -29.15 -22.16
CA MET A 395 20.27 -30.13 -22.96
C MET A 395 20.39 -29.84 -24.46
N MET A 396 20.21 -28.59 -24.87
CA MET A 396 20.38 -28.15 -26.25
C MET A 396 21.80 -28.39 -26.77
N VAL A 397 22.82 -28.14 -25.94
CA VAL A 397 24.22 -28.46 -26.30
C VAL A 397 24.40 -29.93 -26.53
N THR A 398 23.78 -30.82 -25.73
CA THR A 398 23.90 -32.28 -25.92
C THR A 398 23.16 -32.74 -27.15
N GLU A 399 21.95 -32.24 -27.42
CA GLU A 399 21.18 -32.56 -28.63
C GLU A 399 21.87 -32.09 -29.91
N LYS A 400 22.51 -30.90 -29.86
CA LYS A 400 23.19 -30.30 -31.01
C LYS A 400 24.70 -30.63 -31.09
N ALA A 401 25.19 -31.57 -30.26
CA ALA A 401 26.61 -31.90 -30.20
C ALA A 401 27.19 -32.31 -31.55
N ARG A 402 26.41 -33.07 -32.39
CA ARG A 402 26.82 -33.44 -33.73
C ARG A 402 26.94 -32.23 -34.67
N GLU A 403 26.00 -31.31 -34.63
CA GLU A 403 26.04 -30.08 -35.44
C GLU A 403 27.24 -29.21 -35.04
N ILE A 404 27.50 -29.10 -33.73
CA ILE A 404 28.67 -28.40 -33.18
C ILE A 404 29.96 -29.04 -33.69
N ALA A 405 30.04 -30.39 -33.65
CA ALA A 405 31.22 -31.12 -34.13
C ALA A 405 31.47 -30.91 -35.63
N ILE A 406 30.41 -30.92 -36.47
CA ILE A 406 30.48 -30.60 -37.90
C ILE A 406 31.00 -29.19 -38.13
N LEU A 407 30.43 -28.17 -37.45
CA LEU A 407 30.86 -26.79 -37.58
C LEU A 407 32.34 -26.59 -37.17
N LYS A 408 32.78 -27.28 -36.11
CA LYS A 408 34.21 -27.21 -35.68
C LYS A 408 35.11 -27.96 -36.64
N SER A 409 34.72 -29.07 -37.23
CA SER A 409 35.47 -29.77 -38.24
C SER A 409 35.64 -28.97 -39.55
N MET A 410 34.67 -28.07 -39.82
CA MET A 410 34.73 -27.12 -40.94
C MET A 410 35.52 -25.85 -40.58
N GLY A 411 36.12 -25.77 -39.40
CA GLY A 411 36.99 -24.67 -38.98
C GLY A 411 36.37 -23.57 -38.13
N ALA A 412 35.15 -23.82 -37.60
CA ALA A 412 34.55 -22.87 -36.64
C ALA A 412 35.41 -22.76 -35.36
N ARG A 413 35.74 -21.56 -34.95
CA ARG A 413 36.53 -21.28 -33.72
C ARG A 413 35.63 -21.44 -32.48
N ASP A 414 36.22 -21.84 -31.34
CA ASP A 414 35.54 -21.97 -30.06
C ASP A 414 34.74 -20.70 -29.68
N GLY A 415 35.30 -19.53 -29.97
CA GLY A 415 34.60 -18.26 -29.74
C GLY A 415 33.38 -18.01 -30.63
N ALA A 416 33.25 -18.68 -31.81
CA ALA A 416 32.04 -18.59 -32.62
C ALA A 416 30.93 -19.45 -32.00
N ILE A 417 31.26 -20.68 -31.57
CA ILE A 417 30.33 -21.53 -30.86
C ILE A 417 29.82 -20.89 -29.55
N LEU A 418 30.74 -20.34 -28.76
CA LEU A 418 30.39 -19.62 -27.53
C LEU A 418 29.39 -18.49 -27.81
N ARG A 419 29.59 -17.70 -28.86
CA ARG A 419 28.69 -16.60 -29.23
C ARG A 419 27.31 -17.09 -29.66
N ILE A 420 27.21 -18.22 -30.36
CA ILE A 420 25.93 -18.82 -30.77
C ILE A 420 25.11 -19.15 -29.51
N PHE A 421 25.65 -19.94 -28.58
CA PHE A 421 24.92 -20.34 -27.38
C PHE A 421 24.67 -19.19 -26.41
N PHE A 422 25.59 -18.22 -26.34
CA PHE A 422 25.35 -17.00 -25.58
C PHE A 422 24.20 -16.16 -26.18
N ALA A 423 24.12 -16.09 -27.52
CA ALA A 423 23.03 -15.41 -28.20
C ALA A 423 21.68 -16.13 -27.97
N GLU A 424 21.65 -17.49 -27.96
CA GLU A 424 20.45 -18.28 -27.64
C GLU A 424 19.92 -17.92 -26.25
N GLY A 425 20.77 -17.95 -25.22
CA GLY A 425 20.36 -17.59 -23.87
C GLY A 425 19.95 -16.13 -23.74
N LEU A 426 20.61 -15.22 -24.49
CA LEU A 426 20.21 -13.82 -24.52
C LEU A 426 18.85 -13.62 -25.19
N TYR A 427 18.52 -14.37 -26.27
CA TYR A 427 17.18 -14.35 -26.86
C TYR A 427 16.11 -14.83 -25.88
N ILE A 428 16.35 -15.93 -25.16
CA ILE A 428 15.45 -16.44 -24.12
C ILE A 428 15.22 -15.37 -23.04
N GLY A 429 16.33 -14.77 -22.55
CA GLY A 429 16.30 -13.74 -21.53
C GLY A 429 15.54 -12.49 -21.95
N VAL A 430 15.85 -11.95 -23.14
CA VAL A 430 15.21 -10.72 -23.65
C VAL A 430 13.74 -10.93 -23.95
N LEU A 431 13.36 -12.06 -24.57
CA LEU A 431 11.96 -12.36 -24.86
C LEU A 431 11.16 -12.57 -23.57
N GLY A 432 11.67 -13.37 -22.62
CA GLY A 432 11.02 -13.58 -21.33
C GLY A 432 10.90 -12.29 -20.53
N LEU A 433 11.95 -11.46 -20.50
CA LEU A 433 11.94 -10.14 -19.87
C LEU A 433 10.90 -9.21 -20.50
N ALA A 434 10.88 -9.09 -21.82
CA ALA A 434 9.92 -8.21 -22.51
C ALA A 434 8.48 -8.61 -22.22
N LEU A 435 8.17 -9.91 -22.32
CA LEU A 435 6.86 -10.44 -21.98
C LEU A 435 6.52 -10.22 -20.50
N GLY A 436 7.48 -10.44 -19.59
CA GLY A 436 7.31 -10.26 -18.15
C GLY A 436 7.05 -8.81 -17.76
N VAL A 437 7.79 -7.86 -18.32
CA VAL A 437 7.59 -6.43 -18.07
C VAL A 437 6.24 -5.96 -18.59
N VAL A 438 5.90 -6.33 -19.84
CA VAL A 438 4.61 -5.92 -20.44
C VAL A 438 3.44 -6.48 -19.65
N SER A 439 3.46 -7.77 -19.30
CA SER A 439 2.38 -8.39 -18.53
C SER A 439 2.34 -7.89 -17.09
N GLY A 440 3.48 -7.69 -16.44
CA GLY A 440 3.56 -7.13 -15.09
C GLY A 440 2.97 -5.73 -15.01
N ILE A 441 3.30 -4.85 -15.97
CA ILE A 441 2.72 -3.50 -16.06
C ILE A 441 1.22 -3.58 -16.37
N ALA A 442 0.80 -4.45 -17.28
CA ALA A 442 -0.61 -4.62 -17.64
C ALA A 442 -1.44 -5.11 -16.43
N ALA A 443 -0.93 -6.08 -15.68
CA ALA A 443 -1.56 -6.57 -14.46
C ALA A 443 -1.64 -5.48 -13.38
N CYS A 444 -0.56 -4.73 -13.16
CA CYS A 444 -0.57 -3.58 -12.24
C CYS A 444 -1.58 -2.50 -12.64
N TYR A 445 -1.67 -2.19 -13.93
CA TYR A 445 -2.64 -1.23 -14.45
C TYR A 445 -4.07 -1.73 -14.26
N GLN A 446 -4.33 -3.00 -14.51
CA GLN A 446 -5.63 -3.63 -14.29
C GLN A 446 -6.02 -3.61 -12.80
N LEU A 447 -5.09 -3.97 -11.90
CA LEU A 447 -5.30 -3.89 -10.45
C LEU A 447 -5.57 -2.45 -9.98
N ALA A 448 -4.84 -1.46 -10.51
CA ALA A 448 -5.00 -0.06 -10.15
C ALA A 448 -6.35 0.51 -10.61
N THR A 449 -6.84 0.14 -11.82
CA THR A 449 -8.07 0.70 -12.41
C THR A 449 -9.33 0.01 -11.89
N GLN A 450 -9.31 -1.30 -11.76
CA GLN A 450 -10.48 -2.06 -11.35
C GLN A 450 -10.55 -2.28 -9.84
N GLY A 451 -9.39 -2.36 -9.18
CA GLY A 451 -9.23 -2.57 -7.75
C GLY A 451 -9.75 -3.95 -7.31
N LEU A 452 -8.96 -4.70 -6.57
CA LEU A 452 -9.51 -5.81 -5.79
C LEU A 452 -10.19 -5.19 -4.57
N PRO A 453 -11.51 -5.38 -4.40
CA PRO A 453 -12.18 -4.91 -3.20
C PRO A 453 -11.63 -5.67 -1.99
N LEU A 454 -11.15 -4.95 -1.01
CA LEU A 454 -10.75 -5.49 0.27
C LEU A 454 -11.88 -5.23 1.27
N PRO A 455 -12.13 -6.14 2.24
CA PRO A 455 -13.08 -5.87 3.31
C PRO A 455 -12.62 -4.61 4.07
N ALA A 456 -13.32 -3.50 3.86
CA ALA A 456 -12.95 -2.21 4.45
C ALA A 456 -12.96 -2.27 5.99
N GLU A 457 -13.83 -3.09 6.58
CA GLU A 457 -13.92 -3.34 8.02
C GLU A 457 -12.66 -3.97 8.63
N VAL A 458 -11.86 -4.71 7.84
CA VAL A 458 -10.65 -5.39 8.32
C VAL A 458 -9.39 -4.62 7.93
N TYR A 459 -9.34 -4.13 6.69
CA TYR A 459 -8.11 -3.53 6.15
C TYR A 459 -8.13 -2.01 6.09
N TYR A 460 -9.30 -1.36 6.33
CA TYR A 460 -9.47 0.10 6.20
C TYR A 460 -9.03 0.66 4.83
N ILE A 461 -9.01 -0.21 3.83
CA ILE A 461 -8.64 0.08 2.46
C ILE A 461 -9.72 -0.54 1.57
N GLU A 462 -10.46 0.29 0.85
CA GLU A 462 -11.55 -0.16 -0.02
C GLU A 462 -11.04 -0.93 -1.25
N LYS A 463 -9.88 -0.54 -1.77
CA LYS A 463 -9.27 -1.13 -2.96
C LYS A 463 -7.78 -1.31 -2.77
N MET A 464 -7.24 -2.41 -3.27
CA MET A 464 -5.80 -2.69 -3.22
C MET A 464 -5.00 -1.55 -3.88
N PRO A 465 -4.14 -0.85 -3.13
CA PRO A 465 -3.35 0.24 -3.67
C PRO A 465 -2.20 -0.31 -4.51
N VAL A 466 -1.99 0.25 -5.70
CA VAL A 466 -0.89 -0.13 -6.60
C VAL A 466 -0.17 1.12 -7.07
N VAL A 467 1.13 1.20 -6.81
CA VAL A 467 1.99 2.31 -7.26
C VAL A 467 3.17 1.75 -8.03
N MET A 468 3.20 2.01 -9.32
CA MET A 468 4.30 1.60 -10.20
C MET A 468 5.42 2.64 -10.17
N ARG A 469 6.59 2.26 -9.67
CA ARG A 469 7.80 3.09 -9.68
C ARG A 469 8.73 2.63 -10.80
N ALA A 470 9.03 3.51 -11.75
CA ALA A 470 9.90 3.21 -12.88
C ALA A 470 11.29 2.69 -12.45
N SER A 471 11.82 3.20 -11.33
CA SER A 471 13.09 2.74 -10.76
C SER A 471 13.06 1.29 -10.29
N GLU A 472 11.95 0.82 -9.71
CA GLU A 472 11.78 -0.56 -9.25
C GLU A 472 11.65 -1.50 -10.44
N ILE A 473 10.86 -1.13 -11.45
CA ILE A 473 10.72 -1.89 -12.70
C ILE A 473 12.07 -1.99 -13.42
N ALA A 474 12.82 -0.91 -13.51
CA ALA A 474 14.15 -0.90 -14.12
C ALA A 474 15.14 -1.77 -13.35
N ALA A 475 15.13 -1.73 -12.01
CA ALA A 475 16.00 -2.55 -11.17
C ALA A 475 15.70 -4.04 -11.34
N VAL A 476 14.43 -4.46 -11.34
CA VAL A 476 14.03 -5.86 -11.59
C VAL A 476 14.44 -6.30 -12.99
N SER A 477 14.23 -5.45 -14.00
CA SER A 477 14.57 -5.76 -15.39
C SER A 477 16.08 -5.93 -15.58
N LEU A 478 16.88 -5.06 -15.00
CA LEU A 478 18.33 -5.16 -15.03
C LEU A 478 18.84 -6.39 -14.30
N ALA A 479 18.28 -6.70 -13.13
CA ALA A 479 18.66 -7.88 -12.36
C ALA A 479 18.32 -9.16 -13.12
N ALA A 480 17.11 -9.27 -13.71
CA ALA A 480 16.70 -10.41 -14.51
C ALA A 480 17.63 -10.61 -15.74
N LEU A 481 17.93 -9.53 -16.46
CA LEU A 481 18.83 -9.60 -17.61
C LEU A 481 20.25 -10.03 -17.22
N ALA A 482 20.78 -9.49 -16.11
CA ALA A 482 22.08 -9.86 -15.58
C ALA A 482 22.12 -11.34 -15.18
N LEU A 483 21.08 -11.84 -14.51
CA LEU A 483 20.97 -13.24 -14.16
C LEU A 483 20.88 -14.16 -15.39
N CYS A 484 20.12 -13.77 -16.43
CA CYS A 484 20.06 -14.51 -17.68
C CYS A 484 21.44 -14.58 -18.37
N CYS A 485 22.16 -13.46 -18.43
CA CYS A 485 23.50 -13.43 -19.01
C CYS A 485 24.47 -14.33 -18.22
N LEU A 486 24.47 -14.27 -16.90
CA LEU A 486 25.32 -15.10 -16.05
C LEU A 486 24.98 -16.60 -16.19
N ALA A 487 23.68 -16.95 -16.20
CA ALA A 487 23.21 -18.31 -16.38
C ALA A 487 23.65 -18.93 -17.73
N THR A 488 23.78 -18.10 -18.77
CA THR A 488 24.14 -18.52 -20.12
C THR A 488 25.63 -18.79 -20.28
N ILE A 489 26.50 -18.16 -19.48
CA ILE A 489 27.97 -18.26 -19.64
C ILE A 489 28.44 -19.72 -19.51
N TYR A 490 28.01 -20.43 -18.49
CA TYR A 490 28.48 -21.80 -18.24
C TYR A 490 28.12 -22.78 -19.37
N PRO A 491 26.86 -22.91 -19.82
CA PRO A 491 26.51 -23.77 -20.96
C PRO A 491 27.20 -23.36 -22.26
N ALA A 492 27.35 -22.08 -22.53
CA ALA A 492 28.05 -21.59 -23.73
C ALA A 492 29.53 -21.97 -23.73
N LEU A 493 30.20 -21.88 -22.56
CA LEU A 493 31.58 -22.37 -22.40
C LEU A 493 31.67 -23.87 -22.58
N LEU A 494 30.71 -24.66 -22.07
CA LEU A 494 30.67 -26.09 -22.25
C LEU A 494 30.56 -26.46 -23.73
N ALA A 495 29.62 -25.82 -24.45
CA ALA A 495 29.46 -25.98 -25.89
C ALA A 495 30.73 -25.66 -26.68
N SER A 496 31.41 -24.59 -26.33
CA SER A 496 32.65 -24.15 -27.02
C SER A 496 33.84 -25.09 -26.84
N ARG A 497 33.86 -25.89 -25.76
CA ARG A 497 34.93 -26.83 -25.43
C ARG A 497 34.68 -28.26 -25.95
N LEU A 498 33.52 -28.57 -26.55
CA LEU A 498 33.26 -29.86 -27.15
C LEU A 498 34.28 -30.23 -28.23
N ARG A 499 34.84 -31.45 -28.13
CA ARG A 499 35.82 -31.94 -29.14
C ARG A 499 35.05 -32.56 -30.30
N PRO A 500 35.46 -32.29 -31.56
CA PRO A 500 34.76 -32.87 -32.75
C PRO A 500 34.65 -34.38 -32.71
N VAL A 501 35.68 -35.05 -32.16
CA VAL A 501 35.73 -36.54 -32.05
C VAL A 501 34.62 -37.08 -31.13
N ASP A 502 34.32 -36.36 -30.04
CA ASP A 502 33.33 -36.83 -29.06
C ASP A 502 31.88 -36.72 -29.62
N GLY A 503 31.63 -35.69 -30.47
CA GLY A 503 30.31 -35.48 -31.07
C GLY A 503 30.01 -36.35 -32.31
N LEU A 504 31.07 -36.95 -32.94
CA LEU A 504 30.92 -37.83 -34.11
C LEU A 504 31.01 -39.34 -33.77
N ARG A 505 31.38 -39.69 -32.52
CA ARG A 505 31.62 -41.07 -32.09
C ARG A 505 30.39 -41.76 -31.48
N TYR A 506 29.37 -41.03 -31.12
CA TYR A 506 28.13 -41.60 -30.57
C TYR A 506 27.11 -41.82 -31.69
N GLU A 507 27.06 -43.06 -32.18
CA GLU A 507 25.88 -43.73 -32.71
C GLU A 507 25.22 -44.57 -31.65
#